data_b48ece0cbc6f30b73b00f54600b782ec
#
_entry.id   b48ece0cbc6f30b73b00f54600b782ec
#
_cell.length_a   1.000
_cell.length_b   1.000
_cell.length_c   1.000
_cell.angle_alpha   90.00
_cell.angle_beta   90.00
_cell.angle_gamma   90.00
#
_symmetry.space_group_name_H-M   'P 1'
#
loop_
_entity.id
_entity.type
_entity.pdbx_description
1 polymer ?
#
loop_
_entity_poly.entity_id
_entity_poly.type
_entity_poly.pdbx_seq_one_letter_code
_entity_poly.pdbx_strand_id
1 'polypeptide(L)'
;MTSHVRLALIGDYRADAVAHQAIPLAVDLAAQSLNLDVTAEWLPTPELTDASVLAKYDAVWLVPGSPYLNDAGAFMAIRHARENNLPFLGSCGGFQYTVVEYARNVLGWEDAGHAETDTGGRLVIAPLSCSLVEKTGTIVIQPETRLATLYGKNEIEEGYHCNYGVNPDFVSELDGRSLRISAHDLDGDVRAIELPEHKFFMATLFQSERAALRNELSPMVVELLRVASQRA
;
A
#
# COMPACT_ATOMS: atom_id res chain seq x y z
N MET A 1 8.48 -6.65 -28.55
CA MET A 1 9.47 -6.51 -27.47
C MET A 1 8.70 -6.57 -26.17
N THR A 2 9.08 -7.42 -25.24
CA THR A 2 8.50 -7.42 -23.89
C THR A 2 8.99 -6.16 -23.17
N SER A 3 8.05 -5.36 -22.63
CA SER A 3 8.42 -4.19 -21.81
C SER A 3 9.11 -4.68 -20.54
N HIS A 4 10.24 -4.07 -20.20
CA HIS A 4 10.95 -4.34 -18.96
C HIS A 4 10.49 -3.36 -17.89
N VAL A 5 10.03 -3.87 -16.74
CA VAL A 5 9.54 -3.07 -15.61
C VAL A 5 10.46 -3.23 -14.42
N ARG A 6 10.89 -2.12 -13.81
CA ARG A 6 11.66 -2.10 -12.57
C ARG A 6 10.75 -1.69 -11.41
N LEU A 7 10.51 -2.62 -10.49
CA LEU A 7 9.69 -2.42 -9.31
C LEU A 7 10.57 -2.27 -8.07
N ALA A 8 10.42 -1.16 -7.34
CA ALA A 8 11.02 -1.00 -6.01
C ALA A 8 10.11 -1.61 -4.94
N LEU A 9 10.59 -2.61 -4.22
CA LEU A 9 9.97 -3.16 -3.02
C LEU A 9 10.60 -2.46 -1.80
N ILE A 10 9.93 -1.44 -1.29
CA ILE A 10 10.44 -0.62 -0.19
C ILE A 10 10.00 -1.20 1.14
N GLY A 11 10.97 -1.49 1.99
CA GLY A 11 10.76 -2.03 3.33
C GLY A 11 11.93 -2.89 3.79
N ASP A 12 11.93 -3.21 5.08
CA ASP A 12 13.03 -3.91 5.73
C ASP A 12 12.75 -5.42 5.70
N TYR A 13 13.37 -6.12 4.75
CA TYR A 13 13.10 -7.52 4.45
C TYR A 13 13.25 -8.45 5.65
N ARG A 14 12.25 -9.29 5.85
CA ARG A 14 12.23 -10.34 6.86
C ARG A 14 11.80 -11.66 6.22
N ALA A 15 12.70 -12.66 6.26
CA ALA A 15 12.46 -13.96 5.63
C ALA A 15 11.33 -14.77 6.32
N ASP A 16 11.05 -14.49 7.61
CA ASP A 16 9.99 -15.12 8.39
C ASP A 16 8.61 -14.49 8.18
N ALA A 17 8.54 -13.29 7.57
CA ALA A 17 7.28 -12.61 7.30
C ALA A 17 6.55 -13.25 6.11
N VAL A 18 5.33 -13.75 6.35
CA VAL A 18 4.50 -14.41 5.33
C VAL A 18 4.26 -13.52 4.11
N ALA A 19 3.99 -12.23 4.33
CA ALA A 19 3.84 -11.27 3.24
C ALA A 19 5.11 -11.14 2.38
N HIS A 20 6.29 -11.10 3.01
CA HIS A 20 7.56 -11.00 2.29
C HIS A 20 7.87 -12.25 1.45
N GLN A 21 7.38 -13.42 1.87
CA GLN A 21 7.45 -14.65 1.06
C GLN A 21 6.44 -14.61 -0.09
N ALA A 22 5.27 -14.01 0.11
CA ALA A 22 4.20 -13.92 -0.88
C ALA A 22 4.50 -12.90 -2.00
N ILE A 23 5.17 -11.79 -1.68
CA ILE A 23 5.42 -10.69 -2.63
C ILE A 23 6.14 -11.14 -3.91
N PRO A 24 7.27 -11.87 -3.87
CA PRO A 24 7.91 -12.35 -5.08
C PRO A 24 7.00 -13.22 -5.94
N LEU A 25 6.23 -14.12 -5.31
CA LEU A 25 5.26 -14.98 -5.99
C LEU A 25 4.16 -14.16 -6.67
N ALA A 26 3.66 -13.12 -5.98
CA ALA A 26 2.63 -12.24 -6.52
C ALA A 26 3.15 -11.44 -7.74
N VAL A 27 4.39 -10.96 -7.67
CA VAL A 27 5.05 -10.28 -8.79
C VAL A 27 5.23 -11.23 -9.98
N ASP A 28 5.73 -12.45 -9.74
CA ASP A 28 5.96 -13.44 -10.79
C ASP A 28 4.65 -13.85 -11.49
N LEU A 29 3.58 -14.12 -10.72
CA LEU A 29 2.26 -14.46 -11.28
C LEU A 29 1.70 -13.30 -12.11
N ALA A 30 1.79 -12.07 -11.61
CA ALA A 30 1.32 -10.89 -12.32
C ALA A 30 2.14 -10.62 -13.59
N ALA A 31 3.47 -10.73 -13.53
CA ALA A 31 4.36 -10.59 -14.68
C ALA A 31 4.03 -11.61 -15.77
N GLN A 32 3.85 -12.87 -15.41
CA GLN A 32 3.45 -13.93 -16.33
C GLN A 32 2.09 -13.64 -16.98
N SER A 33 1.09 -13.22 -16.20
CA SER A 33 -0.26 -12.93 -16.70
C SER A 33 -0.28 -11.79 -17.72
N LEU A 34 0.64 -10.84 -17.59
CA LEU A 34 0.79 -9.66 -18.44
C LEU A 34 1.84 -9.85 -19.57
N ASN A 35 2.56 -10.97 -19.57
CA ASN A 35 3.71 -11.21 -20.45
C ASN A 35 4.75 -10.09 -20.36
N LEU A 36 5.10 -9.67 -19.13
CA LEU A 36 6.10 -8.65 -18.84
C LEU A 36 7.41 -9.28 -18.35
N ASP A 37 8.52 -8.59 -18.62
CA ASP A 37 9.80 -8.81 -17.95
C ASP A 37 9.88 -7.85 -16.75
N VAL A 38 9.97 -8.39 -15.52
CA VAL A 38 9.92 -7.59 -14.29
C VAL A 38 11.14 -7.85 -13.44
N THR A 39 11.86 -6.78 -13.06
CA THR A 39 12.88 -6.82 -12.04
C THR A 39 12.35 -6.14 -10.76
N ALA A 40 12.10 -6.93 -9.71
CA ALA A 40 11.71 -6.43 -8.40
C ALA A 40 12.94 -6.37 -7.48
N GLU A 41 13.27 -5.18 -6.97
CA GLU A 41 14.43 -4.95 -6.11
C GLU A 41 13.96 -4.52 -4.70
N TRP A 42 14.43 -5.22 -3.66
CA TRP A 42 14.22 -4.77 -2.29
C TRP A 42 15.10 -3.58 -1.96
N LEU A 43 14.48 -2.52 -1.43
CA LEU A 43 15.14 -1.32 -0.95
C LEU A 43 14.88 -1.17 0.55
N PRO A 44 15.87 -1.51 1.40
CA PRO A 44 15.77 -1.26 2.85
C PRO A 44 15.54 0.23 3.13
N THR A 45 14.66 0.54 4.08
CA THR A 45 14.31 1.94 4.36
C THR A 45 15.51 2.81 4.77
N PRO A 46 16.55 2.32 5.47
CA PRO A 46 17.76 3.11 5.75
C PRO A 46 18.56 3.54 4.51
N GLU A 47 18.41 2.85 3.37
CA GLU A 47 19.08 3.21 2.11
C GLU A 47 18.35 4.33 1.37
N LEU A 48 17.14 4.68 1.76
CA LEU A 48 16.33 5.75 1.17
C LEU A 48 16.71 7.11 1.77
N THR A 49 17.88 7.59 1.42
CA THR A 49 18.40 8.89 1.90
C THR A 49 18.03 10.05 0.98
N ASP A 50 17.68 9.77 -0.26
CA ASP A 50 17.35 10.76 -1.29
C ASP A 50 16.36 10.17 -2.31
N ALA A 51 15.41 10.98 -2.79
CA ALA A 51 14.39 10.56 -3.74
C ALA A 51 14.96 10.17 -5.12
N SER A 52 16.16 10.60 -5.47
CA SER A 52 16.82 10.23 -6.74
C SER A 52 17.06 8.71 -6.87
N VAL A 53 17.16 8.00 -5.75
CA VAL A 53 17.23 6.53 -5.73
C VAL A 53 16.03 5.90 -6.45
N LEU A 54 14.87 6.56 -6.41
CA LEU A 54 13.63 6.06 -7.03
C LEU A 54 13.52 6.37 -8.53
N ALA A 55 14.36 7.23 -9.09
CA ALA A 55 14.27 7.68 -10.48
C ALA A 55 14.44 6.56 -11.52
N LYS A 56 15.06 5.44 -11.13
CA LYS A 56 15.28 4.28 -12.01
C LYS A 56 14.13 3.27 -12.01
N TYR A 57 13.09 3.47 -11.18
CA TYR A 57 11.96 2.53 -11.05
C TYR A 57 10.70 3.04 -11.74
N ASP A 58 9.94 2.11 -12.27
CA ASP A 58 8.67 2.35 -12.96
C ASP A 58 7.48 2.29 -12.01
N ALA A 59 7.65 1.66 -10.86
CA ALA A 59 6.67 1.57 -9.78
C ALA A 59 7.34 1.38 -8.42
N VAL A 60 6.57 1.69 -7.37
CA VAL A 60 6.98 1.51 -5.97
C VAL A 60 5.91 0.72 -5.24
N TRP A 61 6.34 -0.25 -4.43
CA TRP A 61 5.51 -0.94 -3.47
C TRP A 61 6.09 -0.79 -2.07
N LEU A 62 5.43 -0.02 -1.21
CA LEU A 62 5.76 0.03 0.22
C LEU A 62 5.14 -1.19 0.90
N VAL A 63 6.00 -2.16 1.21
CA VAL A 63 5.61 -3.50 1.65
C VAL A 63 5.24 -3.56 3.14
N PRO A 64 4.53 -4.60 3.61
CA PRO A 64 4.28 -4.79 5.04
C PRO A 64 5.55 -4.81 5.88
N GLY A 65 5.48 -4.35 7.13
CA GLY A 65 6.61 -4.45 8.06
C GLY A 65 6.85 -3.22 8.95
N SER A 66 5.79 -2.47 9.29
CA SER A 66 5.87 -1.40 10.30
C SER A 66 6.25 -1.95 11.69
N PRO A 67 6.96 -1.15 12.54
CA PRO A 67 7.60 0.10 12.17
C PRO A 67 8.80 -0.13 11.26
N TYR A 68 9.04 0.81 10.32
CA TYR A 68 10.22 0.73 9.45
C TYR A 68 11.47 1.20 10.19
N LEU A 69 12.64 0.71 9.79
CA LEU A 69 13.92 1.13 10.37
C LEU A 69 14.25 2.61 10.12
N ASN A 70 13.71 3.17 9.02
CA ASN A 70 13.81 4.59 8.69
C ASN A 70 12.45 5.11 8.18
N ASP A 71 11.65 5.66 9.09
CA ASP A 71 10.35 6.25 8.77
C ASP A 71 10.46 7.41 7.77
N ALA A 72 11.50 8.25 7.89
CA ALA A 72 11.70 9.38 6.99
C ALA A 72 11.93 8.92 5.54
N GLY A 73 12.65 7.82 5.33
CA GLY A 73 12.83 7.20 4.02
C GLY A 73 11.52 6.66 3.46
N ALA A 74 10.71 5.99 4.28
CA ALA A 74 9.39 5.51 3.88
C ALA A 74 8.46 6.66 3.49
N PHE A 75 8.35 7.72 4.30
CA PHE A 75 7.55 8.91 3.98
C PHE A 75 8.04 9.64 2.73
N MET A 76 9.36 9.76 2.54
CA MET A 76 9.94 10.36 1.33
C MET A 76 9.54 9.58 0.08
N ALA A 77 9.56 8.24 0.13
CA ALA A 77 9.18 7.41 -1.00
C ALA A 77 7.69 7.53 -1.35
N ILE A 78 6.79 7.56 -0.35
CA ILE A 78 5.35 7.79 -0.55
C ILE A 78 5.13 9.15 -1.21
N ARG A 79 5.73 10.20 -0.63
CA ARG A 79 5.62 11.57 -1.15
C ARG A 79 6.13 11.68 -2.58
N HIS A 80 7.30 11.10 -2.87
CA HIS A 80 7.88 11.10 -4.20
C HIS A 80 6.94 10.42 -5.21
N ALA A 81 6.39 9.25 -4.87
CA ALA A 81 5.46 8.53 -5.74
C ALA A 81 4.20 9.37 -6.00
N ARG A 82 3.61 9.96 -4.96
CA ARG A 82 2.40 10.79 -5.05
C ARG A 82 2.63 12.03 -5.92
N GLU A 83 3.72 12.76 -5.71
CA GLU A 83 3.99 14.05 -6.40
C GLU A 83 4.47 13.87 -7.84
N ASN A 84 5.07 12.71 -8.18
CA ASN A 84 5.64 12.45 -9.51
C ASN A 84 4.81 11.47 -10.36
N ASN A 85 3.59 11.16 -9.92
CA ASN A 85 2.70 10.24 -10.64
C ASN A 85 3.38 8.86 -10.90
N LEU A 86 4.21 8.41 -9.94
CA LEU A 86 4.88 7.12 -9.99
C LEU A 86 3.93 6.06 -9.41
N PRO A 87 3.56 5.01 -10.16
CA PRO A 87 2.66 3.96 -9.67
C PRO A 87 3.07 3.46 -8.29
N PHE A 88 2.12 3.46 -7.36
CA PHE A 88 2.35 3.16 -5.95
C PHE A 88 1.32 2.19 -5.38
N LEU A 89 1.82 1.17 -4.68
CA LEU A 89 1.04 0.28 -3.83
C LEU A 89 1.58 0.35 -2.40
N GLY A 90 0.69 0.46 -1.41
CA GLY A 90 1.03 0.30 0.00
C GLY A 90 0.22 -0.84 0.61
N SER A 91 0.84 -1.81 1.30
CA SER A 91 0.11 -2.87 2.00
C SER A 91 0.46 -2.92 3.49
N CYS A 92 -0.54 -3.12 4.36
CA CYS A 92 -0.41 -3.20 5.82
C CYS A 92 0.29 -1.96 6.40
N GLY A 93 1.55 -2.06 6.84
CA GLY A 93 2.36 -0.92 7.27
C GLY A 93 2.46 0.17 6.19
N GLY A 94 2.60 -0.23 4.92
CA GLY A 94 2.60 0.72 3.80
C GLY A 94 1.32 1.54 3.67
N PHE A 95 0.17 0.96 3.97
CA PHE A 95 -1.09 1.68 4.07
C PHE A 95 -1.08 2.68 5.24
N GLN A 96 -0.65 2.25 6.42
CA GLN A 96 -0.62 3.09 7.62
C GLN A 96 0.26 4.32 7.40
N TYR A 97 1.46 4.13 6.87
CA TYR A 97 2.38 5.22 6.56
C TYR A 97 1.86 6.12 5.44
N THR A 98 1.12 5.59 4.48
CA THR A 98 0.47 6.40 3.43
C THR A 98 -0.55 7.37 4.02
N VAL A 99 -1.35 6.93 5.00
CA VAL A 99 -2.32 7.80 5.70
C VAL A 99 -1.61 8.89 6.47
N VAL A 100 -0.53 8.57 7.20
CA VAL A 100 0.25 9.57 7.96
C VAL A 100 0.91 10.58 7.01
N GLU A 101 1.52 10.12 5.89
CA GLU A 101 2.12 11.00 4.88
C GLU A 101 1.09 11.97 4.30
N TYR A 102 -0.07 11.45 3.93
CA TYR A 102 -1.16 12.26 3.38
C TYR A 102 -1.63 13.31 4.39
N ALA A 103 -1.83 12.92 5.63
CA ALA A 103 -2.24 13.82 6.70
C ALA A 103 -1.21 14.95 6.92
N ARG A 104 0.09 14.62 6.96
CA ARG A 104 1.17 15.60 7.14
C ARG A 104 1.32 16.54 5.95
N ASN A 105 1.41 16.01 4.75
CA ASN A 105 1.87 16.77 3.58
C ASN A 105 0.73 17.28 2.68
N VAL A 106 -0.48 16.74 2.77
CA VAL A 106 -1.62 17.18 1.97
C VAL A 106 -2.64 17.93 2.83
N LEU A 107 -2.93 17.44 4.05
CA LEU A 107 -3.86 18.12 4.97
C LEU A 107 -3.16 19.21 5.81
N GLY A 108 -1.83 19.21 5.87
CA GLY A 108 -1.04 20.16 6.68
C GLY A 108 -1.06 19.85 8.18
N TRP A 109 -1.31 18.58 8.55
CA TRP A 109 -1.28 18.15 9.95
C TRP A 109 0.12 17.68 10.32
N GLU A 110 1.03 18.64 10.56
CA GLU A 110 2.44 18.37 10.85
C GLU A 110 2.65 17.40 12.03
N ASP A 111 1.68 17.39 12.97
CA ASP A 111 1.65 16.53 14.16
C ASP A 111 0.94 15.20 13.95
N ALA A 112 0.53 14.86 12.71
CA ALA A 112 -0.08 13.57 12.42
C ALA A 112 0.92 12.43 12.68
N GLY A 113 0.49 11.38 13.38
CA GLY A 113 1.37 10.31 13.84
C GLY A 113 0.72 8.94 13.82
N HIS A 114 1.54 7.95 14.16
CA HIS A 114 1.20 6.54 14.25
C HIS A 114 1.34 6.09 15.71
N ALA A 115 0.27 5.57 16.32
CA ALA A 115 0.26 5.20 17.74
C ALA A 115 1.23 4.07 18.13
N GLU A 116 1.85 3.39 17.17
CA GLU A 116 2.90 2.40 17.44
C GLU A 116 4.24 3.08 17.77
N THR A 117 4.52 4.25 17.17
CA THR A 117 5.80 4.95 17.28
C THR A 117 5.69 6.32 17.95
N ASP A 118 4.53 6.96 17.89
CA ASP A 118 4.29 8.29 18.41
C ASP A 118 3.41 8.25 19.67
N THR A 119 3.65 9.16 20.62
CA THR A 119 2.92 9.25 21.90
C THR A 119 2.08 10.52 22.03
N GLY A 120 2.02 11.37 21.01
CA GLY A 120 1.32 12.64 21.03
C GLY A 120 0.92 13.12 19.65
N GLY A 121 0.24 14.26 19.59
CA GLY A 121 -0.28 14.80 18.33
C GLY A 121 -1.57 14.11 17.86
N ARG A 122 -1.88 14.26 16.57
CA ARG A 122 -3.01 13.58 15.93
C ARG A 122 -2.61 12.17 15.53
N LEU A 123 -2.91 11.19 16.37
CA LEU A 123 -2.65 9.78 16.07
C LEU A 123 -3.67 9.28 15.02
N VAL A 124 -3.41 9.59 13.75
CA VAL A 124 -4.28 9.22 12.62
C VAL A 124 -4.29 7.72 12.34
N ILE A 125 -3.27 7.01 12.82
CA ILE A 125 -3.23 5.56 12.93
C ILE A 125 -3.28 5.19 14.40
N ALA A 126 -4.23 4.35 14.77
CA ALA A 126 -4.51 3.93 16.14
C ALA A 126 -4.61 2.40 16.27
N PRO A 127 -4.49 1.84 17.48
CA PRO A 127 -4.75 0.42 17.69
C PRO A 127 -6.16 0.04 17.23
N LEU A 128 -6.27 -1.09 16.53
CA LEU A 128 -7.55 -1.69 16.16
C LEU A 128 -8.27 -2.19 17.42
N SER A 129 -9.60 -2.16 17.40
CA SER A 129 -10.44 -2.73 18.46
C SER A 129 -10.21 -4.23 18.65
N CYS A 130 -9.87 -4.95 17.56
CA CYS A 130 -9.51 -6.35 17.56
C CYS A 130 -8.24 -6.56 16.72
N SER A 131 -7.35 -7.45 17.19
CA SER A 131 -6.16 -7.85 16.42
C SER A 131 -6.56 -8.58 15.14
N LEU A 132 -5.98 -8.17 14.03
CA LEU A 132 -6.11 -8.81 12.72
C LEU A 132 -4.87 -9.64 12.34
N VAL A 133 -4.08 -10.08 13.33
CA VAL A 133 -2.89 -10.92 13.09
C VAL A 133 -3.32 -12.31 12.64
N GLU A 134 -2.86 -12.72 11.44
CA GLU A 134 -3.21 -13.99 10.78
C GLU A 134 -4.72 -14.23 10.69
N LYS A 135 -5.49 -13.16 10.40
CA LYS A 135 -6.93 -13.22 10.20
C LYS A 135 -7.27 -13.03 8.73
N THR A 136 -8.40 -13.59 8.35
CA THR A 136 -9.11 -13.27 7.11
C THR A 136 -10.39 -12.53 7.47
N GLY A 137 -10.76 -11.54 6.68
CA GLY A 137 -11.96 -10.77 6.91
C GLY A 137 -12.63 -10.30 5.64
N THR A 138 -13.94 -10.08 5.73
CA THR A 138 -14.75 -9.53 4.66
C THR A 138 -14.46 -8.04 4.51
N ILE A 139 -14.27 -7.61 3.28
CA ILE A 139 -14.03 -6.23 2.89
C ILE A 139 -15.16 -5.79 1.97
N VAL A 140 -15.83 -4.71 2.33
CA VAL A 140 -16.89 -4.07 1.54
C VAL A 140 -16.25 -2.97 0.70
N ILE A 141 -16.24 -3.15 -0.60
CA ILE A 141 -15.65 -2.22 -1.56
C ILE A 141 -16.66 -1.12 -1.92
N GLN A 142 -16.21 0.12 -1.88
CA GLN A 142 -17.03 1.26 -2.27
C GLN A 142 -17.22 1.28 -3.80
N PRO A 143 -18.46 1.50 -4.29
CA PRO A 143 -18.72 1.60 -5.72
C PRO A 143 -18.00 2.80 -6.34
N GLU A 144 -17.79 2.74 -7.66
CA GLU A 144 -17.14 3.79 -8.46
C GLU A 144 -15.69 4.08 -8.06
N THR A 145 -15.04 3.16 -7.32
CA THR A 145 -13.62 3.21 -6.99
C THR A 145 -12.80 2.39 -7.99
N ARG A 146 -11.50 2.67 -8.06
CA ARG A 146 -10.58 1.82 -8.82
C ARG A 146 -10.55 0.41 -8.24
N LEU A 147 -10.56 0.30 -6.91
CA LEU A 147 -10.61 -1.00 -6.24
C LEU A 147 -11.81 -1.83 -6.70
N ALA A 148 -13.02 -1.22 -6.82
CA ALA A 148 -14.23 -1.90 -7.33
C ALA A 148 -14.04 -2.39 -8.77
N THR A 149 -13.38 -1.58 -9.61
CA THR A 149 -13.07 -1.95 -10.99
C THR A 149 -12.12 -3.14 -11.06
N LEU A 150 -11.08 -3.17 -10.20
CA LEU A 150 -10.06 -4.22 -10.18
C LEU A 150 -10.60 -5.57 -9.73
N TYR A 151 -11.40 -5.58 -8.69
CA TYR A 151 -11.96 -6.83 -8.15
C TYR A 151 -13.24 -7.27 -8.87
N GLY A 152 -13.98 -6.34 -9.48
CA GLY A 152 -15.26 -6.64 -10.14
C GLY A 152 -16.34 -7.17 -9.19
N LYS A 153 -16.21 -6.89 -7.89
CA LYS A 153 -17.06 -7.37 -6.81
C LYS A 153 -17.24 -6.27 -5.77
N ASN A 154 -18.36 -6.31 -5.04
CA ASN A 154 -18.62 -5.37 -3.94
C ASN A 154 -18.09 -5.88 -2.59
N GLU A 155 -17.82 -7.18 -2.49
CA GLU A 155 -17.28 -7.82 -1.29
C GLU A 155 -16.20 -8.81 -1.67
N ILE A 156 -15.13 -8.84 -0.88
CA ILE A 156 -13.99 -9.77 -1.02
C ILE A 156 -13.55 -10.27 0.36
N GLU A 157 -12.84 -11.39 0.35
CA GLU A 157 -12.17 -11.94 1.54
C GLU A 157 -10.67 -11.81 1.37
N GLU A 158 -10.01 -11.13 2.31
CA GLU A 158 -8.56 -10.90 2.25
C GLU A 158 -7.89 -11.15 3.61
N GLY A 159 -6.58 -11.45 3.55
CA GLY A 159 -5.79 -11.73 4.73
C GLY A 159 -5.11 -10.51 5.35
N TYR A 160 -4.89 -10.57 6.65
CA TYR A 160 -4.28 -9.50 7.44
C TYR A 160 -3.16 -10.00 8.35
N HIS A 161 -2.27 -9.08 8.69
CA HIS A 161 -1.33 -9.21 9.80
C HIS A 161 -1.10 -7.82 10.45
N CYS A 162 -2.14 -7.24 11.04
CA CYS A 162 -2.13 -5.85 11.53
C CYS A 162 -2.78 -5.74 12.92
N ASN A 163 -2.22 -4.84 13.75
CA ASN A 163 -2.79 -4.42 15.03
C ASN A 163 -3.23 -2.95 15.04
N TYR A 164 -2.92 -2.19 13.98
CA TYR A 164 -3.20 -0.77 13.84
C TYR A 164 -3.97 -0.50 12.54
N GLY A 165 -4.80 0.54 12.56
CA GLY A 165 -5.60 0.98 11.42
C GLY A 165 -5.89 2.47 11.50
N VAL A 166 -6.68 2.98 10.56
CA VAL A 166 -7.09 4.40 10.58
C VAL A 166 -7.92 4.66 11.84
N ASN A 167 -7.55 5.73 12.55
CA ASN A 167 -8.31 6.19 13.70
C ASN A 167 -9.67 6.76 13.24
N PRO A 168 -10.80 6.21 13.73
CA PRO A 168 -12.14 6.64 13.31
C PRO A 168 -12.40 8.13 13.49
N ASP A 169 -11.75 8.77 14.47
CA ASP A 169 -11.94 10.20 14.78
C ASP A 169 -11.50 11.12 13.64
N PHE A 170 -10.64 10.65 12.72
CA PHE A 170 -10.10 11.44 11.62
C PHE A 170 -10.61 11.03 10.23
N VAL A 171 -11.43 9.99 10.13
CA VAL A 171 -11.90 9.43 8.84
C VAL A 171 -12.61 10.48 7.99
N SER A 172 -13.51 11.28 8.58
CA SER A 172 -14.27 12.30 7.86
C SER A 172 -13.41 13.42 7.27
N GLU A 173 -12.23 13.66 7.83
CA GLU A 173 -11.32 14.70 7.38
C GLU A 173 -10.27 14.18 6.39
N LEU A 174 -10.02 12.88 6.41
CA LEU A 174 -9.15 12.20 5.42
C LEU A 174 -9.86 12.04 4.08
N ASP A 175 -11.15 11.67 4.09
CA ASP A 175 -11.94 11.45 2.88
C ASP A 175 -12.43 12.76 2.25
N GLY A 176 -12.65 12.75 0.94
CA GLY A 176 -13.35 13.82 0.22
C GLY A 176 -12.50 14.99 -0.30
N ARG A 177 -11.16 14.95 -0.15
CA ARG A 177 -10.24 15.83 -0.89
C ARG A 177 -9.68 15.09 -2.11
N SER A 178 -8.36 14.94 -2.20
CA SER A 178 -7.73 14.13 -3.25
C SER A 178 -7.65 12.64 -2.88
N LEU A 179 -7.79 12.28 -1.60
CA LEU A 179 -7.87 10.90 -1.14
C LEU A 179 -9.33 10.44 -1.11
N ARG A 180 -9.56 9.19 -1.52
CA ARG A 180 -10.84 8.49 -1.42
C ARG A 180 -10.66 7.22 -0.61
N ILE A 181 -11.57 6.99 0.33
CA ILE A 181 -11.70 5.71 0.99
C ILE A 181 -12.38 4.75 0.02
N SER A 182 -11.72 3.65 -0.31
CA SER A 182 -12.19 2.69 -1.34
C SER A 182 -12.72 1.38 -0.76
N ALA A 183 -12.49 1.09 0.51
CA ALA A 183 -13.10 -0.05 1.19
C ALA A 183 -13.11 0.08 2.71
N HIS A 184 -14.08 -0.62 3.31
CA HIS A 184 -14.25 -0.79 4.75
C HIS A 184 -14.43 -2.26 5.08
N ASP A 185 -14.32 -2.63 6.36
CA ASP A 185 -14.84 -3.92 6.81
C ASP A 185 -16.33 -3.83 7.20
N LEU A 186 -16.85 -4.92 7.78
CA LEU A 186 -18.26 -4.99 8.20
C LEU A 186 -18.59 -4.05 9.38
N ASP A 187 -17.60 -3.64 10.16
CA ASP A 187 -17.74 -2.71 11.28
C ASP A 187 -17.62 -1.23 10.83
N GLY A 188 -17.27 -1.00 9.56
CA GLY A 188 -17.10 0.33 8.97
C GLY A 188 -15.68 0.89 9.09
N ASP A 189 -14.73 0.12 9.58
CA ASP A 189 -13.34 0.53 9.68
C ASP A 189 -12.67 0.58 8.28
N VAL A 190 -11.89 1.63 8.02
CA VAL A 190 -11.21 1.84 6.73
C VAL A 190 -10.20 0.73 6.46
N ARG A 191 -10.30 0.11 5.27
CA ARG A 191 -9.43 -0.99 4.83
C ARG A 191 -8.66 -0.71 3.56
N ALA A 192 -9.08 0.29 2.77
CA ALA A 192 -8.37 0.71 1.58
C ALA A 192 -8.60 2.19 1.26
N ILE A 193 -7.59 2.81 0.65
CA ILE A 193 -7.61 4.19 0.15
C ILE A 193 -7.01 4.25 -1.25
N GLU A 194 -7.40 5.27 -2.02
CA GLU A 194 -6.85 5.55 -3.33
C GLU A 194 -6.77 7.07 -3.60
N LEU A 195 -5.89 7.48 -4.52
CA LEU A 195 -5.89 8.80 -5.13
C LEU A 195 -6.46 8.69 -6.55
N PRO A 196 -7.72 9.06 -6.80
CA PRO A 196 -8.39 8.84 -8.08
C PRO A 196 -7.70 9.51 -9.27
N GLU A 197 -7.15 10.70 -9.06
CA GLU A 197 -6.47 11.48 -10.10
C GLU A 197 -5.05 11.00 -10.42
N HIS A 198 -4.50 10.11 -9.59
CA HIS A 198 -3.19 9.52 -9.81
C HIS A 198 -3.27 8.33 -10.77
N LYS A 199 -2.24 8.10 -11.59
CA LYS A 199 -2.20 6.96 -12.53
C LYS A 199 -2.49 5.62 -11.85
N PHE A 200 -1.83 5.36 -10.73
CA PHE A 200 -2.10 4.26 -9.80
C PHE A 200 -1.50 4.61 -8.45
N PHE A 201 -2.32 4.93 -7.47
CA PHE A 201 -1.88 5.16 -6.10
C PHE A 201 -2.95 4.58 -5.18
N MET A 202 -2.64 3.43 -4.60
CA MET A 202 -3.56 2.69 -3.76
C MET A 202 -2.82 2.13 -2.54
N ALA A 203 -3.52 2.08 -1.42
CA ALA A 203 -3.00 1.41 -0.25
C ALA A 203 -4.10 0.64 0.48
N THR A 204 -3.75 -0.54 1.02
CA THR A 204 -4.68 -1.44 1.70
C THR A 204 -4.11 -1.91 3.03
N LEU A 205 -4.96 -1.98 4.05
CA LEU A 205 -4.58 -2.59 5.31
C LEU A 205 -4.44 -4.11 5.18
N PHE A 206 -5.22 -4.72 4.28
CA PHE A 206 -5.09 -6.13 3.92
C PHE A 206 -3.90 -6.38 3.00
N GLN A 207 -3.48 -7.62 2.94
CA GLN A 207 -2.29 -8.11 2.23
C GLN A 207 -2.71 -8.95 1.02
N SER A 208 -3.09 -8.27 -0.09
CA SER A 208 -3.59 -8.94 -1.31
C SER A 208 -2.55 -9.85 -1.97
N GLU A 209 -1.26 -9.64 -1.70
CA GLU A 209 -0.15 -10.50 -2.12
C GLU A 209 -0.25 -11.93 -1.60
N ARG A 210 -0.93 -12.14 -0.46
CA ARG A 210 -1.11 -13.48 0.12
C ARG A 210 -1.90 -14.43 -0.77
N ALA A 211 -2.68 -13.92 -1.73
CA ALA A 211 -3.35 -14.73 -2.75
C ALA A 211 -2.35 -15.59 -3.53
N ALA A 212 -1.13 -15.10 -3.77
CA ALA A 212 -0.09 -15.82 -4.49
C ALA A 212 0.39 -17.11 -3.79
N LEU A 213 0.26 -17.20 -2.46
CA LEU A 213 0.54 -18.44 -1.72
C LEU A 213 -0.42 -19.58 -2.09
N ARG A 214 -1.57 -19.25 -2.68
CA ARG A 214 -2.55 -20.21 -3.22
C ARG A 214 -2.52 -20.26 -4.76
N ASN A 215 -1.46 -19.69 -5.38
CA ASN A 215 -1.32 -19.55 -6.82
C ASN A 215 -2.49 -18.77 -7.48
N GLU A 216 -2.99 -17.76 -6.76
CA GLU A 216 -4.04 -16.85 -7.22
C GLU A 216 -3.45 -15.47 -7.52
N LEU A 217 -3.96 -14.79 -8.56
CA LEU A 217 -3.54 -13.44 -8.91
C LEU A 217 -4.08 -12.41 -7.91
N SER A 218 -3.22 -11.47 -7.49
CA SER A 218 -3.66 -10.24 -6.84
C SER A 218 -4.02 -9.21 -7.92
N PRO A 219 -5.30 -8.78 -8.04
CA PRO A 219 -5.69 -7.77 -9.01
C PRO A 219 -4.92 -6.46 -8.87
N MET A 220 -4.53 -6.11 -7.64
CA MET A 220 -3.78 -4.88 -7.35
C MET A 220 -2.34 -4.95 -7.86
N VAL A 221 -1.67 -6.10 -7.69
CA VAL A 221 -0.29 -6.30 -8.18
C VAL A 221 -0.28 -6.36 -9.71
N VAL A 222 -1.28 -7.02 -10.31
CA VAL A 222 -1.46 -7.03 -11.77
C VAL A 222 -1.60 -5.60 -12.30
N GLU A 223 -2.47 -4.80 -11.70
CA GLU A 223 -2.69 -3.42 -12.15
C GLU A 223 -1.48 -2.52 -11.91
N LEU A 224 -0.78 -2.66 -10.78
CA LEU A 224 0.48 -1.95 -10.52
C LEU A 224 1.48 -2.16 -11.66
N LEU A 225 1.73 -3.42 -12.03
CA LEU A 225 2.68 -3.76 -13.10
C LEU A 225 2.18 -3.33 -14.49
N ARG A 226 0.87 -3.45 -14.73
CA ARG A 226 0.26 -2.99 -15.99
C ARG A 226 0.44 -1.47 -16.19
N VAL A 227 0.23 -0.67 -15.14
CA VAL A 227 0.42 0.79 -15.23
C VAL A 227 1.90 1.15 -15.30
N ALA A 228 2.76 0.43 -14.56
CA ALA A 228 4.22 0.61 -14.63
C ALA A 228 4.76 0.36 -16.03
N SER A 229 4.29 -0.68 -16.73
CA SER A 229 4.75 -1.01 -18.11
C SER A 229 4.43 0.06 -19.16
N GLN A 230 3.56 1.03 -18.86
CA GLN A 230 3.25 2.17 -19.71
C GLN A 230 4.25 3.34 -19.54
N ARG A 231 5.15 3.24 -18.57
CA ARG A 231 6.24 4.22 -18.34
C ARG A 231 7.57 3.73 -18.90
N ALA A 232 7.74 2.41 -19.01
CA ALA A 232 8.95 1.73 -19.46
C ALA A 232 9.23 1.91 -20.98
#